data_dddbcbff08f0e4f5b8b6f5d08f3e7243
#
_entry.id   dddbcbff08f0e4f5b8b6f5d08f3e7243
#
_cell.length_a   1.000
_cell.length_b   1.000
_cell.length_c   1.000
_cell.angle_alpha   90.00
_cell.angle_beta   90.00
_cell.angle_gamma   90.00
#
_symmetry.space_group_name_H-M   'P 1'
#
loop_
_entity.id
_entity.type
_entity.pdbx_description
1 polymer ?
#
loop_
_entity_poly.entity_id
_entity_poly.type
_entity_poly.pdbx_seq_one_letter_code
_entity_poly.pdbx_strand_id
1 'polypeptide(L)'
;MMSEMMMHPGIILVLVGLLAMIAPKCVRKVLLAVGPLAALYVAYNLQLGTDVSIDFVRGYKLGILHVDKLSWIFTFIFSVLALISGIYACHNENRMEALCAMAYAGCAIGVTLAKDWLTLIFFWEAMAVTSVFLVWCKDSKISRRAGFRYLLVHMLGGNLLLAGIFLHLGHG
;
A
#
# COMPACT_ATOMS: atom_id res chain seq x y z
N MET A 1 15.99 -13.45 0.90
CA MET A 1 14.54 -13.38 0.65
C MET A 1 13.78 -12.62 1.74
N MET A 2 13.79 -13.04 3.02
CA MET A 2 13.07 -12.31 4.08
C MET A 2 13.69 -10.94 4.40
N SER A 3 15.02 -10.79 4.36
CA SER A 3 15.71 -9.51 4.56
C SER A 3 15.43 -8.49 3.43
N GLU A 4 15.26 -8.96 2.20
CA GLU A 4 15.00 -8.10 1.05
C GLU A 4 13.54 -7.63 1.01
N MET A 5 12.59 -8.46 1.45
CA MET A 5 11.20 -8.04 1.65
C MET A 5 11.06 -6.99 2.76
N MET A 6 11.87 -7.05 3.81
CA MET A 6 11.88 -6.03 4.87
C MET A 6 12.43 -4.67 4.39
N MET A 7 13.08 -4.61 3.24
CA MET A 7 13.52 -3.36 2.62
C MET A 7 12.44 -2.67 1.78
N HIS A 8 11.24 -3.25 1.67
CA HIS A 8 10.13 -2.64 0.96
C HIS A 8 9.30 -1.75 1.89
N PRO A 9 9.36 -0.40 1.76
CA PRO A 9 8.70 0.51 2.70
C PRO A 9 7.18 0.33 2.77
N GLY A 10 6.54 -0.07 1.67
CA GLY A 10 5.11 -0.36 1.64
C GLY A 10 4.72 -1.58 2.50
N ILE A 11 5.54 -2.64 2.49
CA ILE A 11 5.29 -3.84 3.31
C ILE A 11 5.41 -3.50 4.79
N ILE A 12 6.37 -2.66 5.17
CA ILE A 12 6.52 -2.17 6.55
C ILE A 12 5.23 -1.53 7.03
N LEU A 13 4.62 -0.64 6.23
CA LEU A 13 3.37 0.04 6.59
C LEU A 13 2.20 -0.93 6.74
N VAL A 14 2.06 -1.90 5.84
CA VAL A 14 1.02 -2.94 5.95
C VAL A 14 1.18 -3.74 7.23
N LEU A 15 2.41 -4.17 7.55
CA LEU A 15 2.69 -4.91 8.79
C LEU A 15 2.42 -4.06 10.04
N VAL A 16 2.79 -2.78 10.03
CA VAL A 16 2.48 -1.84 11.11
C VAL A 16 0.97 -1.71 11.31
N GLY A 17 0.20 -1.60 10.23
CA GLY A 17 -1.26 -1.56 10.29
C GLY A 17 -1.85 -2.82 10.93
N LEU A 18 -1.39 -4.00 10.52
CA LEU A 18 -1.82 -5.28 11.09
C LEU A 18 -1.47 -5.41 12.58
N LEU A 19 -0.24 -5.04 12.95
CA LEU A 19 0.19 -5.04 14.36
C LEU A 19 -0.60 -4.04 15.19
N ALA A 20 -0.88 -2.85 14.65
CA ALA A 20 -1.66 -1.81 15.33
C ALA A 20 -3.12 -2.24 15.60
N MET A 21 -3.68 -3.14 14.79
CA MET A 21 -5.01 -3.69 15.00
C MET A 21 -5.09 -4.54 16.29
N ILE A 22 -4.05 -5.32 16.57
CA ILE A 22 -4.00 -6.28 17.69
C ILE A 22 -3.44 -5.63 18.96
N ALA A 23 -2.57 -4.64 18.81
CA ALA A 23 -1.83 -4.01 19.89
C ALA A 23 -2.71 -3.27 20.92
N PRO A 24 -2.31 -3.22 22.21
CA PRO A 24 -2.94 -2.36 23.21
C PRO A 24 -2.74 -0.88 22.87
N LYS A 25 -3.60 0.00 23.44
CA LYS A 25 -3.67 1.44 23.08
C LYS A 25 -2.30 2.15 23.06
N CYS A 26 -1.46 1.92 24.08
CA CYS A 26 -0.15 2.57 24.18
C CYS A 26 0.81 2.11 23.06
N VAL A 27 0.91 0.80 22.85
CA VAL A 27 1.78 0.20 21.82
C VAL A 27 1.31 0.60 20.43
N ARG A 28 -0.01 0.65 20.19
CA ARG A 28 -0.60 1.10 18.93
C ARG A 28 -0.16 2.51 18.55
N LYS A 29 -0.21 3.46 19.50
CA LYS A 29 0.24 4.84 19.25
C LYS A 29 1.72 4.89 18.86
N VAL A 30 2.54 4.14 19.54
CA VAL A 30 3.97 4.04 19.22
C VAL A 30 4.18 3.43 17.83
N LEU A 31 3.49 2.34 17.50
CA LEU A 31 3.56 1.71 16.19
C LEU A 31 3.15 2.66 15.05
N LEU A 32 2.06 3.42 15.24
CA LEU A 32 1.56 4.37 14.25
C LEU A 32 2.46 5.60 14.06
N ALA A 33 3.30 5.94 15.05
CA ALA A 33 4.30 6.99 14.92
C ALA A 33 5.63 6.46 14.36
N VAL A 34 6.15 5.38 14.94
CA VAL A 34 7.47 4.84 14.62
C VAL A 34 7.47 4.05 13.30
N GLY A 35 6.38 3.33 13.00
CA GLY A 35 6.28 2.53 11.78
C GLY A 35 6.43 3.34 10.48
N PRO A 36 5.66 4.43 10.29
CA PRO A 36 5.85 5.29 9.13
C PRO A 36 7.20 6.01 9.10
N LEU A 37 7.80 6.32 10.26
CA LEU A 37 9.18 6.82 10.33
C LEU A 37 10.19 5.80 9.82
N ALA A 38 10.02 4.53 10.19
CA ALA A 38 10.86 3.45 9.68
C ALA A 38 10.69 3.26 8.17
N ALA A 39 9.45 3.32 7.66
CA ALA A 39 9.17 3.25 6.23
C ALA A 39 9.78 4.44 5.46
N LEU A 40 9.71 5.65 6.02
CA LEU A 40 10.33 6.85 5.46
C LEU A 40 11.86 6.74 5.44
N TYR A 41 12.45 6.23 6.53
CA TYR A 41 13.90 5.99 6.60
C TYR A 41 14.35 4.99 5.52
N VAL A 42 13.63 3.89 5.36
CA VAL A 42 13.91 2.91 4.30
C VAL A 42 13.75 3.54 2.92
N ALA A 43 12.66 4.28 2.67
CA ALA A 43 12.40 4.96 1.41
C ALA A 43 13.51 5.95 1.03
N TYR A 44 14.03 6.70 2.02
CA TYR A 44 15.15 7.63 1.82
C TYR A 44 16.45 6.92 1.42
N ASN A 45 16.72 5.74 2.01
CA ASN A 45 17.94 4.96 1.74
C ASN A 45 17.81 4.01 0.53
N LEU A 46 16.67 3.98 -0.17
CA LEU A 46 16.53 3.17 -1.39
C LEU A 46 17.50 3.67 -2.47
N GLN A 47 18.30 2.75 -2.99
CA GLN A 47 19.25 3.04 -4.06
C GLN A 47 18.59 2.90 -5.42
N LEU A 48 18.88 3.83 -6.34
CA LEU A 48 18.42 3.75 -7.71
C LEU A 48 18.95 2.48 -8.41
N GLY A 49 18.08 1.80 -9.13
CA GLY A 49 18.42 0.54 -9.80
C GLY A 49 18.29 -0.71 -8.89
N THR A 50 17.81 -0.56 -7.65
CA THR A 50 17.52 -1.72 -6.80
C THR A 50 16.33 -2.49 -7.37
N ASP A 51 16.51 -3.79 -7.57
CA ASP A 51 15.52 -4.73 -8.07
C ASP A 51 15.33 -5.88 -7.09
N VAL A 52 14.09 -6.14 -6.68
CA VAL A 52 13.74 -7.31 -5.87
C VAL A 52 12.58 -8.06 -6.52
N SER A 53 12.78 -9.36 -6.73
CA SER A 53 11.78 -10.25 -7.29
C SER A 53 11.58 -11.47 -6.39
N ILE A 54 10.35 -11.96 -6.30
CA ILE A 54 9.99 -13.16 -5.52
C ILE A 54 9.50 -14.25 -6.48
N ASP A 55 9.96 -15.48 -6.29
CA ASP A 55 9.41 -16.63 -7.02
C ASP A 55 7.97 -16.89 -6.55
N PHE A 56 7.01 -16.78 -7.47
CA PHE A 56 5.59 -16.88 -7.14
C PHE A 56 5.02 -18.27 -7.46
N VAL A 57 4.81 -18.59 -8.72
CA VAL A 57 4.22 -19.89 -9.14
C VAL A 57 4.86 -20.34 -10.43
N ARG A 58 5.22 -21.64 -10.54
CA ARG A 58 5.73 -22.26 -11.76
C ARG A 58 6.90 -21.54 -12.43
N GLY A 59 7.79 -20.91 -11.62
CA GLY A 59 8.94 -20.18 -12.13
C GLY A 59 8.67 -18.74 -12.59
N TYR A 60 7.44 -18.24 -12.43
CA TYR A 60 7.14 -16.83 -12.64
C TYR A 60 7.64 -16.00 -11.46
N LYS A 61 8.41 -14.94 -11.75
CA LYS A 61 8.97 -14.04 -10.75
C LYS A 61 8.13 -12.77 -10.70
N LEU A 62 7.59 -12.46 -9.51
CA LEU A 62 6.96 -11.18 -9.24
C LEU A 62 8.03 -10.15 -8.87
N GLY A 63 8.14 -9.09 -9.64
CA GLY A 63 9.01 -7.97 -9.37
C GLY A 63 8.34 -6.99 -8.41
N ILE A 64 8.58 -7.18 -7.12
CA ILE A 64 7.90 -6.39 -6.07
C ILE A 64 8.53 -5.03 -5.83
N LEU A 65 9.78 -4.83 -6.25
CA LEU A 65 10.51 -3.59 -6.04
C LEU A 65 11.39 -3.29 -7.25
N HIS A 66 11.17 -2.13 -7.83
CA HIS A 66 12.03 -1.51 -8.83
C HIS A 66 12.15 -0.02 -8.53
N VAL A 67 13.38 0.46 -8.35
CA VAL A 67 13.64 1.84 -7.95
C VAL A 67 14.25 2.62 -9.11
N ASP A 68 13.45 3.48 -9.74
CA ASP A 68 13.90 4.50 -10.66
C ASP A 68 13.80 5.90 -10.03
N LYS A 69 14.20 6.93 -10.74
CA LYS A 69 14.15 8.32 -10.24
C LYS A 69 12.73 8.77 -9.91
N LEU A 70 11.76 8.34 -10.72
CA LEU A 70 10.37 8.74 -10.56
C LEU A 70 9.73 8.00 -9.40
N SER A 71 9.88 6.67 -9.35
CA SER A 71 9.35 5.82 -8.27
C SER A 71 9.96 6.20 -6.92
N TRP A 72 11.25 6.57 -6.86
CA TRP A 72 11.89 7.04 -5.63
C TRP A 72 11.21 8.31 -5.09
N ILE A 73 10.97 9.33 -5.95
CA ILE A 73 10.32 10.58 -5.54
C ILE A 73 8.92 10.31 -5.00
N PHE A 74 8.11 9.52 -5.71
CA PHE A 74 6.75 9.20 -5.27
C PHE A 74 6.75 8.36 -4.00
N THR A 75 7.64 7.39 -3.86
CA THR A 75 7.79 6.59 -2.65
C THR A 75 8.13 7.48 -1.45
N PHE A 76 9.03 8.45 -1.62
CA PHE A 76 9.38 9.41 -0.57
C PHE A 76 8.17 10.26 -0.17
N ILE A 77 7.45 10.83 -1.14
CA ILE A 77 6.25 11.64 -0.89
C ILE A 77 5.18 10.82 -0.15
N PHE A 78 4.89 9.60 -0.61
CA PHE A 78 3.88 8.74 0.04
C PHE A 78 4.32 8.29 1.44
N SER A 79 5.61 8.11 1.68
CA SER A 79 6.13 7.80 3.02
C SER A 79 5.97 8.99 3.98
N VAL A 80 6.17 10.23 3.50
CA VAL A 80 5.89 11.45 4.29
C VAL A 80 4.39 11.57 4.59
N LEU A 81 3.53 11.34 3.60
CA LEU A 81 2.07 11.34 3.80
C LEU A 81 1.64 10.24 4.77
N ALA A 82 2.23 9.04 4.70
CA ALA A 82 1.99 7.97 5.66
C ALA A 82 2.38 8.36 7.08
N LEU A 83 3.49 9.09 7.25
CA LEU A 83 3.91 9.60 8.56
C LEU A 83 2.90 10.61 9.13
N ILE A 84 2.45 11.57 8.33
CA ILE A 84 1.43 12.54 8.74
C ILE A 84 0.12 11.82 9.12
N SER A 85 -0.29 10.85 8.29
CA SER A 85 -1.47 10.02 8.54
C SER A 85 -1.33 9.19 9.81
N GLY A 86 -0.14 8.63 10.09
CA GLY A 86 0.16 7.89 11.30
C GLY A 86 0.05 8.75 12.56
N ILE A 87 0.60 9.96 12.53
CA ILE A 87 0.48 10.92 13.64
C ILE A 87 -0.99 11.28 13.89
N TYR A 88 -1.77 11.51 12.82
CA TYR A 88 -3.21 11.75 12.94
C TYR A 88 -3.94 10.54 13.54
N ALA A 89 -3.64 9.34 13.07
CA ALA A 89 -4.25 8.09 13.53
C ALA A 89 -3.93 7.76 15.00
N CYS A 90 -2.85 8.30 15.58
CA CYS A 90 -2.55 8.15 17.01
C CYS A 90 -3.65 8.74 17.93
N HIS A 91 -4.39 9.72 17.44
CA HIS A 91 -5.49 10.37 18.18
C HIS A 91 -6.83 9.65 17.97
N ASN A 92 -6.93 8.80 16.97
CA ASN A 92 -8.14 8.06 16.66
C ASN A 92 -8.19 6.71 17.42
N GLU A 93 -9.34 6.39 18.01
CA GLU A 93 -9.52 5.13 18.73
C GLU A 93 -9.93 3.96 17.81
N ASN A 94 -10.35 4.25 16.57
CA ASN A 94 -10.81 3.22 15.64
C ASN A 94 -9.62 2.41 15.08
N ARG A 95 -9.53 1.15 15.51
CA ARG A 95 -8.46 0.24 15.09
C ARG A 95 -8.49 -0.11 13.61
N MET A 96 -9.71 -0.28 13.05
CA MET A 96 -9.87 -0.58 11.63
C MET A 96 -9.44 0.58 10.74
N GLU A 97 -9.73 1.82 11.16
CA GLU A 97 -9.29 3.00 10.43
C GLU A 97 -7.77 3.10 10.39
N ALA A 98 -7.09 2.87 11.53
CA ALA A 98 -5.64 2.86 11.59
C ALA A 98 -5.02 1.77 10.70
N LEU A 99 -5.57 0.54 10.73
CA LEU A 99 -5.15 -0.56 9.85
C LEU A 99 -5.31 -0.15 8.38
N CYS A 100 -6.51 0.29 8.00
CA CYS A 100 -6.82 0.61 6.61
C CYS A 100 -5.99 1.79 6.08
N ALA A 101 -5.73 2.81 6.91
CA ALA A 101 -4.90 3.94 6.54
C ALA A 101 -3.45 3.53 6.26
N MET A 102 -2.85 2.71 7.15
CA MET A 102 -1.49 2.22 6.98
C MET A 102 -1.39 1.25 5.79
N ALA A 103 -2.34 0.34 5.65
CA ALA A 103 -2.39 -0.60 4.54
C ALA A 103 -2.58 0.11 3.19
N TYR A 104 -3.46 1.12 3.12
CA TYR A 104 -3.64 1.95 1.94
C TYR A 104 -2.35 2.65 1.52
N ALA A 105 -1.67 3.32 2.47
CA ALA A 105 -0.40 3.98 2.21
C ALA A 105 0.69 2.99 1.77
N GLY A 106 0.74 1.81 2.40
CA GLY A 106 1.65 0.75 2.02
C GLY A 106 1.40 0.20 0.62
N CYS A 107 0.14 0.00 0.25
CA CYS A 107 -0.25 -0.43 -1.10
C CYS A 107 0.06 0.64 -2.15
N ALA A 108 -0.15 1.94 -1.84
CA ALA A 108 0.20 3.04 -2.73
C ALA A 108 1.71 3.06 -3.05
N ILE A 109 2.55 2.85 -2.04
CA ILE A 109 4.00 2.67 -2.23
C ILE A 109 4.28 1.41 -3.06
N GLY A 110 3.55 0.32 -2.81
CA GLY A 110 3.68 -0.91 -3.58
C GLY A 110 3.38 -0.73 -5.06
N VAL A 111 2.36 0.05 -5.41
CA VAL A 111 2.04 0.40 -6.81
C VAL A 111 3.20 1.17 -7.46
N THR A 112 3.80 2.13 -6.75
CA THR A 112 4.88 2.95 -7.31
C THR A 112 6.19 2.19 -7.51
N LEU A 113 6.44 1.15 -6.72
CA LEU A 113 7.64 0.33 -6.78
C LEU A 113 7.45 -0.98 -7.57
N ALA A 114 6.25 -1.25 -8.06
CA ALA A 114 5.96 -2.46 -8.82
C ALA A 114 6.77 -2.51 -10.11
N LYS A 115 7.51 -3.61 -10.34
CA LYS A 115 8.32 -3.83 -11.54
C LYS A 115 7.51 -4.40 -12.70
N ASP A 116 6.48 -5.17 -12.40
CA ASP A 116 5.66 -5.85 -13.41
C ASP A 116 4.16 -5.54 -13.23
N TRP A 117 3.42 -5.74 -14.32
CA TRP A 117 1.98 -5.46 -14.37
C TRP A 117 1.16 -6.26 -13.36
N LEU A 118 1.57 -7.49 -13.06
CA LEU A 118 0.84 -8.34 -12.13
C LEU A 118 1.00 -7.84 -10.70
N THR A 119 2.22 -7.48 -10.30
CA THR A 119 2.51 -6.86 -9.01
C THR A 119 1.78 -5.52 -8.86
N LEU A 120 1.76 -4.70 -9.92
CA LEU A 120 1.03 -3.43 -9.93
C LEU A 120 -0.46 -3.64 -9.67
N ILE A 121 -1.11 -4.58 -10.36
CA ILE A 121 -2.54 -4.88 -10.18
C ILE A 121 -2.82 -5.38 -8.76
N PHE A 122 -1.99 -6.26 -8.19
CA PHE A 122 -2.17 -6.74 -6.82
C PHE A 122 -2.19 -5.59 -5.81
N PHE A 123 -1.22 -4.68 -5.87
CA PHE A 123 -1.19 -3.54 -4.96
C PHE A 123 -2.32 -2.54 -5.24
N TRP A 124 -2.69 -2.36 -6.51
CA TRP A 124 -3.80 -1.50 -6.92
C TRP A 124 -5.14 -1.98 -6.35
N GLU A 125 -5.46 -3.27 -6.49
CA GLU A 125 -6.69 -3.86 -5.94
C GLU A 125 -6.67 -3.86 -4.40
N ALA A 126 -5.53 -4.16 -3.77
CA ALA A 126 -5.40 -4.08 -2.32
C ALA A 126 -5.61 -2.63 -1.81
N MET A 127 -5.13 -1.62 -2.55
CA MET A 127 -5.38 -0.21 -2.26
C MET A 127 -6.87 0.13 -2.36
N ALA A 128 -7.58 -0.40 -3.36
CA ALA A 128 -9.03 -0.22 -3.52
C ALA A 128 -9.79 -0.76 -2.31
N VAL A 129 -9.50 -2.00 -1.94
CA VAL A 129 -10.15 -2.67 -0.81
C VAL A 129 -9.94 -1.89 0.49
N THR A 130 -8.70 -1.52 0.78
CA THR A 130 -8.37 -0.78 2.02
C THR A 130 -9.05 0.59 2.06
N SER A 131 -9.14 1.30 0.92
CA SER A 131 -9.82 2.60 0.82
C SER A 131 -11.33 2.51 1.03
N VAL A 132 -11.99 1.46 0.52
CA VAL A 132 -13.41 1.23 0.76
C VAL A 132 -13.70 1.02 2.25
N PHE A 133 -12.89 0.18 2.92
CA PHE A 133 -13.02 -0.01 4.36
C PHE A 133 -12.80 1.29 5.14
N LEU A 134 -11.87 2.15 4.69
CA LEU A 134 -11.66 3.46 5.29
C LEU A 134 -12.93 4.33 5.24
N VAL A 135 -13.62 4.34 4.09
CA VAL A 135 -14.90 5.04 3.93
C VAL A 135 -15.97 4.45 4.85
N TRP A 136 -16.01 3.13 5.00
CA TRP A 136 -16.99 2.44 5.84
C TRP A 136 -16.73 2.60 7.35
N CYS A 137 -15.50 2.89 7.77
CA CYS A 137 -15.18 3.15 9.18
C CYS A 137 -16.00 4.29 9.80
N LYS A 138 -16.57 5.19 8.99
CA LYS A 138 -17.48 6.26 9.47
C LYS A 138 -18.86 5.75 9.90
N ASP A 139 -19.22 4.51 9.59
CA ASP A 139 -20.43 3.79 9.97
C ASP A 139 -21.74 4.59 9.87
N SER A 140 -21.97 5.25 8.74
CA SER A 140 -23.22 5.93 8.41
C SER A 140 -23.87 5.30 7.18
N LYS A 141 -25.22 5.44 7.03
CA LYS A 141 -25.93 4.99 5.83
C LYS A 141 -25.39 5.66 4.55
N ILE A 142 -24.98 6.93 4.67
CA ILE A 142 -24.39 7.69 3.57
C ILE A 142 -23.02 7.11 3.21
N SER A 143 -22.16 6.87 4.20
CA SER A 143 -20.83 6.29 4.05
C SER A 143 -20.89 4.91 3.39
N ARG A 144 -21.82 4.04 3.82
CA ARG A 144 -21.97 2.70 3.21
C ARG A 144 -22.36 2.79 1.74
N ARG A 145 -23.31 3.67 1.37
CA ARG A 145 -23.69 3.90 -0.03
C ARG A 145 -22.56 4.52 -0.86
N ALA A 146 -21.84 5.48 -0.29
CA ALA A 146 -20.70 6.11 -0.95
C ALA A 146 -19.56 5.11 -1.19
N GLY A 147 -19.20 4.29 -0.18
CA GLY A 147 -18.18 3.26 -0.32
C GLY A 147 -18.54 2.20 -1.36
N PHE A 148 -19.81 1.78 -1.45
CA PHE A 148 -20.25 0.86 -2.48
C PHE A 148 -20.13 1.45 -3.90
N ARG A 149 -20.55 2.70 -4.09
CA ARG A 149 -20.38 3.41 -5.38
C ARG A 149 -18.90 3.57 -5.75
N TYR A 150 -18.09 3.94 -4.77
CA TYR A 150 -16.65 4.04 -4.93
C TYR A 150 -16.04 2.71 -5.38
N LEU A 151 -16.41 1.60 -4.73
CA LEU A 151 -15.95 0.26 -5.10
C LEU A 151 -16.30 -0.10 -6.54
N LEU A 152 -17.56 0.14 -6.96
CA LEU A 152 -18.00 -0.14 -8.34
C LEU A 152 -17.17 0.63 -9.38
N VAL A 153 -16.96 1.93 -9.14
CA VAL A 153 -16.17 2.78 -10.05
C VAL A 153 -14.72 2.35 -10.09
N HIS A 154 -14.15 2.01 -8.93
CA HIS A 154 -12.77 1.54 -8.82
C HIS A 154 -12.57 0.20 -9.53
N MET A 155 -13.48 -0.77 -9.33
CA MET A 155 -13.44 -2.06 -10.03
C MET A 155 -13.57 -1.88 -11.55
N LEU A 156 -14.42 -0.97 -12.01
CA LEU A 156 -14.52 -0.65 -13.44
C LEU A 156 -13.19 -0.12 -13.98
N GLY A 157 -12.55 0.81 -13.25
CA GLY A 157 -11.24 1.34 -13.60
C GLY A 157 -10.15 0.27 -13.63
N GLY A 158 -10.11 -0.61 -12.63
CA GLY A 158 -9.18 -1.74 -12.55
C GLY A 158 -9.37 -2.73 -13.71
N ASN A 159 -10.61 -3.06 -14.06
CA ASN A 159 -10.90 -3.91 -15.22
C ASN A 159 -10.48 -3.28 -16.55
N LEU A 160 -10.67 -1.96 -16.72
CA LEU A 160 -10.20 -1.23 -17.91
C LEU A 160 -8.67 -1.20 -17.99
N LEU A 161 -7.98 -1.01 -16.85
CA LEU A 161 -6.54 -1.10 -16.76
C LEU A 161 -6.05 -2.50 -17.17
N LEU A 162 -6.68 -3.54 -16.64
CA LEU A 162 -6.35 -4.93 -16.94
C LEU A 162 -6.56 -5.24 -18.43
N ALA A 163 -7.67 -4.79 -19.02
CA ALA A 163 -7.92 -4.91 -20.45
C ALA A 163 -6.85 -4.20 -21.29
N GLY A 164 -6.43 -2.99 -20.89
CA GLY A 164 -5.33 -2.27 -21.53
C GLY A 164 -4.01 -3.02 -21.47
N ILE A 165 -3.69 -3.64 -20.35
CA ILE A 165 -2.49 -4.47 -20.19
C ILE A 165 -2.54 -5.69 -21.12
N PHE A 166 -3.68 -6.39 -21.18
CA PHE A 166 -3.83 -7.55 -22.09
C PHE A 166 -3.70 -7.16 -23.56
N LEU A 167 -4.27 -6.03 -23.97
CA LEU A 167 -4.11 -5.50 -25.33
C LEU A 167 -2.64 -5.17 -25.63
N HIS A 168 -1.95 -4.53 -24.68
CA HIS A 168 -0.53 -4.20 -24.83
C HIS A 168 0.33 -5.45 -24.99
N LEU A 169 0.11 -6.46 -24.16
CA LEU A 169 0.84 -7.74 -24.22
C LEU A 169 0.50 -8.58 -25.46
N GLY A 170 -0.72 -8.41 -26.00
CA GLY A 170 -1.16 -9.14 -27.20
C GLY A 170 -0.67 -8.52 -28.53
N HIS A 171 -0.23 -7.27 -28.53
CA HIS A 171 0.27 -6.57 -29.71
C HIS A 171 1.79 -6.35 -29.70
N GLY A 172 2.50 -6.69 -28.65
CA GLY A 172 3.96 -6.69 -28.50
C GLY A 172 4.52 -8.07 -28.55
#